data_f6367692d68da5d8d8e029de3a949e5f
#
_entry.id   f6367692d68da5d8d8e029de3a949e5f
#
_cell.length_a   1.000
_cell.length_b   1.000
_cell.length_c   1.000
_cell.angle_alpha   90.00
_cell.angle_beta   90.00
_cell.angle_gamma   90.00
#
_symmetry.space_group_name_H-M   'P 1'
#
loop_
_entity.id
_entity.type
_entity.pdbx_description
1 polymer ?
#
loop_
_entity_poly.entity_id
_entity_poly.type
_entity_poly.pdbx_seq_one_letter_code
_entity_poly.pdbx_strand_id
1 'polypeptide(L)'
;MLIVCMLIQAVPFCIASNIQPLFISSVIQSINSVILLVIPISIGAIVLATPIVKLLFQRGEFDARATSMTAIALIMYSIGMVAFGLRDIIGKVFYALKDTKTPMINGAIAMIMNIVLNIILVKYLQLAGLALATSISAIVCIFLLFGSLKKKIGYFGQDKIIKTTIKSIVAAVVMGIVTYFVYNIVSNLLGLGFAKEAVSLAISVGVGAITYGILVVVLKVDEINVITDVMKKKLNKVA
;
A
#
# COMPACT_ATOMS: atom_id res chain seq x y z
N MET A 1 -8.90 4.42 7.41
CA MET A 1 -9.33 3.06 7.75
C MET A 1 -10.85 2.94 7.88
N LEU A 2 -11.54 3.82 8.64
CA LEU A 2 -13.01 3.83 8.77
C LEU A 2 -13.77 4.05 7.45
N ILE A 3 -13.32 4.97 6.58
CA ILE A 3 -13.97 5.26 5.28
C ILE A 3 -13.86 4.07 4.32
N VAL A 4 -12.70 3.41 4.29
CA VAL A 4 -12.49 2.17 3.51
C VAL A 4 -13.36 1.04 4.05
N CYS A 5 -13.52 0.95 5.37
CA CYS A 5 -14.40 -0.03 6.01
C CYS A 5 -15.89 0.21 5.71
N MET A 6 -16.34 1.48 5.71
CA MET A 6 -17.71 1.85 5.34
C MET A 6 -18.01 1.60 3.86
N LEU A 7 -17.08 1.89 2.95
CA LEU A 7 -17.23 1.59 1.53
C LEU A 7 -17.30 0.07 1.27
N ILE A 8 -16.56 -0.72 2.02
CA ILE A 8 -16.55 -2.18 1.91
C ILE A 8 -17.85 -2.81 2.44
N GLN A 9 -18.47 -2.23 3.48
CA GLN A 9 -19.77 -2.71 4.00
C GLN A 9 -20.94 -2.41 3.08
N ALA A 10 -20.82 -1.44 2.17
CA ALA A 10 -21.87 -1.14 1.17
C ALA A 10 -21.87 -2.14 0.00
N VAL A 11 -20.80 -2.88 -0.24
CA VAL A 11 -20.66 -3.83 -1.35
C VAL A 11 -21.71 -4.96 -1.34
N PRO A 12 -22.05 -5.61 -0.22
CA PRO A 12 -23.08 -6.66 -0.23
C PRO A 12 -24.50 -6.15 -0.48
N PHE A 13 -24.79 -4.91 -0.14
CA PHE A 13 -26.11 -4.31 -0.31
C PHE A 13 -26.43 -4.00 -1.78
N CYS A 14 -25.40 -3.71 -2.60
CA CYS A 14 -25.56 -3.38 -4.02
C CYS A 14 -25.87 -4.58 -4.93
N ILE A 15 -25.71 -5.82 -4.46
CA ILE A 15 -25.93 -7.05 -5.27
C ILE A 15 -27.41 -7.44 -5.34
N ALA A 16 -28.22 -7.02 -4.37
CA ALA A 16 -29.64 -7.40 -4.26
C ALA A 16 -30.60 -6.66 -5.21
N SER A 17 -30.13 -5.62 -5.88
CA SER A 17 -30.90 -4.83 -6.83
C SER A 17 -30.08 -4.68 -8.12
N ASN A 18 -30.73 -4.65 -9.29
CA ASN A 18 -30.18 -4.53 -10.66
C ASN A 18 -29.12 -3.41 -10.88
N ILE A 19 -28.08 -3.28 -10.02
CA ILE A 19 -27.14 -2.17 -9.91
C ILE A 19 -25.71 -2.64 -10.24
N GLN A 20 -25.54 -3.41 -11.32
CA GLN A 20 -24.20 -3.78 -11.80
C GLN A 20 -23.24 -2.58 -11.99
N PRO A 21 -23.65 -1.44 -12.57
CA PRO A 21 -22.76 -0.31 -12.77
C PRO A 21 -22.31 0.35 -11.45
N LEU A 22 -23.19 0.40 -10.44
CA LEU A 22 -22.85 0.97 -9.13
C LEU A 22 -21.87 0.07 -8.35
N PHE A 23 -22.04 -1.25 -8.46
CA PHE A 23 -21.13 -2.22 -7.87
C PHE A 23 -19.73 -2.09 -8.48
N ILE A 24 -19.60 -2.06 -9.80
CA ILE A 24 -18.33 -1.92 -10.51
C ILE A 24 -17.64 -0.61 -10.12
N SER A 25 -18.37 0.51 -10.07
CA SER A 25 -17.81 1.80 -9.68
C SER A 25 -17.28 1.79 -8.24
N SER A 26 -18.00 1.15 -7.31
CA SER A 26 -17.58 0.99 -5.92
C SER A 26 -16.32 0.13 -5.79
N VAL A 27 -16.20 -0.93 -6.58
CA VAL A 27 -15.00 -1.78 -6.65
C VAL A 27 -13.79 -0.99 -7.13
N ILE A 28 -13.93 -0.24 -8.25
CA ILE A 28 -12.85 0.61 -8.78
C ILE A 28 -12.41 1.63 -7.75
N GLN A 29 -13.37 2.32 -7.13
CA GLN A 29 -13.09 3.34 -6.11
C GLN A 29 -12.35 2.75 -4.91
N SER A 30 -12.73 1.56 -4.45
CA SER A 30 -12.05 0.87 -3.34
C SER A 30 -10.62 0.49 -3.71
N ILE A 31 -10.39 -0.05 -4.91
CA ILE A 31 -9.06 -0.40 -5.43
C ILE A 31 -8.19 0.87 -5.51
N ASN A 32 -8.69 1.93 -6.12
CA ASN A 32 -7.96 3.18 -6.28
C ASN A 32 -7.63 3.85 -4.95
N SER A 33 -8.55 3.80 -3.96
CA SER A 33 -8.30 4.32 -2.61
C SER A 33 -7.15 3.58 -1.91
N VAL A 34 -7.07 2.25 -2.06
CA VAL A 34 -5.95 1.45 -1.51
C VAL A 34 -4.64 1.79 -2.23
N ILE A 35 -4.66 1.92 -3.54
CA ILE A 35 -3.49 2.31 -4.35
C ILE A 35 -2.96 3.67 -3.88
N LEU A 36 -3.83 4.67 -3.75
CA LEU A 36 -3.47 6.02 -3.34
C LEU A 36 -2.87 6.09 -1.93
N LEU A 37 -3.30 5.21 -1.02
CA LEU A 37 -2.79 5.20 0.35
C LEU A 37 -1.54 4.33 0.48
N VAL A 38 -1.52 3.15 -0.14
CA VAL A 38 -0.46 2.16 0.12
C VAL A 38 0.80 2.46 -0.68
N ILE A 39 0.70 3.01 -1.90
CA ILE A 39 1.90 3.34 -2.71
C ILE A 39 2.81 4.35 -1.99
N PRO A 40 2.34 5.51 -1.48
CA PRO A 40 3.22 6.43 -0.77
C PRO A 40 3.77 5.85 0.53
N ILE A 41 2.98 5.05 1.25
CA ILE A 41 3.46 4.36 2.46
C ILE A 41 4.58 3.38 2.11
N SER A 42 4.42 2.60 1.04
CA SER A 42 5.43 1.66 0.55
C SER A 42 6.74 2.37 0.18
N ILE A 43 6.68 3.44 -0.60
CA ILE A 43 7.86 4.21 -1.01
C ILE A 43 8.49 4.92 0.21
N GLY A 44 7.68 5.49 1.10
CA GLY A 44 8.18 6.08 2.34
C GLY A 44 8.89 5.07 3.23
N ALA A 45 8.35 3.85 3.36
CA ALA A 45 8.97 2.76 4.10
C ALA A 45 10.29 2.29 3.46
N ILE A 46 10.39 2.28 2.12
CA ILE A 46 11.64 1.98 1.41
C ILE A 46 12.69 3.05 1.69
N VAL A 47 12.36 4.32 1.53
CA VAL A 47 13.28 5.45 1.66
C VAL A 47 13.76 5.61 3.10
N LEU A 48 12.88 5.44 4.07
CA LEU A 48 13.17 5.62 5.49
C LEU A 48 13.41 4.29 6.23
N ALA A 49 13.66 3.17 5.53
CA ALA A 49 13.79 1.85 6.14
C ALA A 49 14.83 1.81 7.25
N THR A 50 16.05 2.29 6.97
CA THR A 50 17.13 2.31 7.95
C THR A 50 16.83 3.19 9.17
N PRO A 51 16.38 4.46 9.01
CA PRO A 51 15.99 5.30 10.15
C PRO A 51 14.85 4.70 10.97
N ILE A 52 13.85 4.12 10.31
CA ILE A 52 12.70 3.50 11.01
C ILE A 52 13.17 2.33 11.87
N VAL A 53 13.94 1.41 11.30
CA VAL A 53 14.44 0.22 12.03
C VAL A 53 15.39 0.63 13.14
N LYS A 54 16.29 1.59 12.88
CA LYS A 54 17.20 2.13 13.87
C LYS A 54 16.46 2.71 15.07
N LEU A 55 15.48 3.58 14.81
CA LEU A 55 14.70 4.22 15.86
C LEU A 55 13.89 3.22 16.71
N LEU A 56 13.31 2.19 16.08
CA LEU A 56 12.43 1.25 16.76
C LEU A 56 13.18 0.15 17.51
N PHE A 57 14.25 -0.36 16.94
CA PHE A 57 14.86 -1.62 17.38
C PHE A 57 16.31 -1.49 17.84
N GLN A 58 17.08 -0.47 17.42
CA GLN A 58 18.51 -0.38 17.75
C GLN A 58 18.73 -0.01 19.23
N ARG A 59 18.59 -1.01 20.12
CA ARG A 59 18.81 -0.89 21.57
C ARG A 59 19.42 -2.17 22.11
N GLY A 60 20.29 -2.08 23.11
CA GLY A 60 20.91 -3.23 23.76
C GLY A 60 21.67 -4.10 22.77
N GLU A 61 21.32 -5.37 22.71
CA GLU A 61 21.97 -6.38 21.85
C GLU A 61 21.69 -6.23 20.34
N PHE A 62 20.72 -5.34 19.96
CA PHE A 62 20.40 -5.12 18.55
C PHE A 62 21.40 -4.18 17.90
N ASP A 63 22.46 -4.74 17.33
CA ASP A 63 23.58 -4.03 16.75
C ASP A 63 23.29 -3.39 15.37
N ALA A 64 24.28 -2.69 14.82
CA ALA A 64 24.17 -2.06 13.49
C ALA A 64 23.99 -3.08 12.35
N ARG A 65 24.51 -4.31 12.51
CA ARG A 65 24.37 -5.38 11.52
C ARG A 65 22.94 -5.89 11.49
N ALA A 66 22.34 -6.14 12.66
CA ALA A 66 20.94 -6.53 12.79
C ALA A 66 20.01 -5.43 12.24
N THR A 67 20.32 -4.16 12.51
CA THR A 67 19.61 -3.00 11.95
C THR A 67 19.61 -3.02 10.42
N SER A 68 20.80 -3.21 9.81
CA SER A 68 20.93 -3.25 8.34
C SER A 68 20.15 -4.42 7.73
N MET A 69 20.27 -5.61 8.30
CA MET A 69 19.56 -6.80 7.81
C MET A 69 18.04 -6.63 7.89
N THR A 70 17.55 -6.05 8.99
CA THR A 70 16.11 -5.79 9.18
C THR A 70 15.61 -4.68 8.26
N ALA A 71 16.40 -3.64 8.02
CA ALA A 71 16.07 -2.58 7.08
C ALA A 71 15.93 -3.11 5.63
N ILE A 72 16.84 -3.99 5.21
CA ILE A 72 16.74 -4.65 3.89
C ILE A 72 15.47 -5.52 3.82
N ALA A 73 15.16 -6.27 4.87
CA ALA A 73 13.93 -7.05 4.92
C ALA A 73 12.67 -6.17 4.83
N LEU A 74 12.67 -5.01 5.50
CA LEU A 74 11.58 -4.02 5.41
C LEU A 74 11.42 -3.50 3.98
N ILE A 75 12.52 -3.19 3.28
CA ILE A 75 12.49 -2.77 1.88
C ILE A 75 11.85 -3.87 1.02
N MET A 76 12.27 -5.12 1.18
CA MET A 76 11.74 -6.25 0.42
C MET A 76 10.25 -6.49 0.68
N TYR A 77 9.79 -6.34 1.92
CA TYR A 77 8.36 -6.38 2.26
C TYR A 77 7.56 -5.23 1.65
N SER A 78 8.14 -4.03 1.63
CA SER A 78 7.49 -2.83 1.12
C SER A 78 7.16 -2.94 -0.37
N ILE A 79 7.93 -3.69 -1.15
CA ILE A 79 7.66 -3.98 -2.57
C ILE A 79 6.31 -4.71 -2.73
N GLY A 80 5.99 -5.63 -1.82
CA GLY A 80 4.73 -6.41 -1.84
C GLY A 80 3.54 -5.71 -1.19
N MET A 81 3.74 -4.60 -0.49
CA MET A 81 2.71 -3.97 0.35
C MET A 81 1.43 -3.60 -0.42
N VAL A 82 1.59 -3.08 -1.64
CA VAL A 82 0.45 -2.75 -2.52
C VAL A 82 -0.34 -4.02 -2.88
N ALA A 83 0.36 -5.11 -3.19
CA ALA A 83 -0.27 -6.38 -3.52
C ALA A 83 -1.05 -6.97 -2.33
N PHE A 84 -0.54 -6.83 -1.10
CA PHE A 84 -1.25 -7.24 0.11
C PHE A 84 -2.57 -6.46 0.29
N GLY A 85 -2.52 -5.12 0.17
CA GLY A 85 -3.71 -4.29 0.27
C GLY A 85 -4.75 -4.59 -0.80
N LEU A 86 -4.33 -4.77 -2.04
CA LEU A 86 -5.22 -5.10 -3.16
C LEU A 86 -5.82 -6.50 -3.02
N ARG A 87 -5.04 -7.49 -2.55
CA ARG A 87 -5.53 -8.85 -2.31
C ARG A 87 -6.71 -8.85 -1.34
N ASP A 88 -6.62 -8.08 -0.26
CA ASP A 88 -7.68 -8.01 0.74
C ASP A 88 -8.97 -7.39 0.18
N ILE A 89 -8.85 -6.34 -0.63
CA ILE A 89 -10.02 -5.72 -1.29
C ILE A 89 -10.66 -6.67 -2.30
N ILE A 90 -9.86 -7.27 -3.20
CA ILE A 90 -10.39 -8.16 -4.23
C ILE A 90 -10.96 -9.44 -3.63
N GLY A 91 -10.36 -9.96 -2.56
CA GLY A 91 -10.94 -11.05 -1.78
C GLY A 91 -12.36 -10.74 -1.31
N LYS A 92 -12.59 -9.54 -0.75
CA LYS A 92 -13.92 -9.09 -0.33
C LYS A 92 -14.89 -8.93 -1.51
N VAL A 93 -14.42 -8.49 -2.68
CA VAL A 93 -15.22 -8.44 -3.90
C VAL A 93 -15.71 -9.84 -4.30
N PHE A 94 -14.83 -10.85 -4.25
CA PHE A 94 -15.23 -12.23 -4.52
C PHE A 94 -16.24 -12.76 -3.50
N TYR A 95 -16.07 -12.45 -2.21
CA TYR A 95 -17.04 -12.84 -1.17
C TYR A 95 -18.41 -12.19 -1.40
N ALA A 96 -18.44 -10.93 -1.82
CA ALA A 96 -19.66 -10.24 -2.20
C ALA A 96 -20.34 -10.90 -3.43
N LEU A 97 -19.56 -11.44 -4.36
CA LEU A 97 -20.06 -12.24 -5.50
C LEU A 97 -20.43 -13.68 -5.12
N LYS A 98 -20.46 -14.01 -3.83
CA LYS A 98 -20.72 -15.36 -3.28
C LYS A 98 -19.75 -16.43 -3.81
N ASP A 99 -18.54 -16.02 -4.17
CA ASP A 99 -17.48 -16.91 -4.65
C ASP A 99 -16.30 -16.93 -3.66
N THR A 100 -16.32 -17.91 -2.78
CA THR A 100 -15.24 -18.14 -1.82
C THR A 100 -14.17 -19.08 -2.35
N LYS A 101 -14.47 -19.84 -3.42
CA LYS A 101 -13.55 -20.83 -3.97
C LYS A 101 -12.39 -20.19 -4.73
N THR A 102 -12.67 -19.18 -5.56
CA THR A 102 -11.65 -18.52 -6.38
C THR A 102 -10.54 -17.88 -5.55
N PRO A 103 -10.81 -17.03 -4.54
CA PRO A 103 -9.74 -16.46 -3.72
C PRO A 103 -9.02 -17.53 -2.88
N MET A 104 -9.71 -18.59 -2.46
CA MET A 104 -9.09 -19.70 -1.74
C MET A 104 -8.07 -20.45 -2.61
N ILE A 105 -8.43 -20.80 -3.85
CA ILE A 105 -7.52 -21.50 -4.77
C ILE A 105 -6.33 -20.63 -5.13
N ASN A 106 -6.56 -19.36 -5.49
CA ASN A 106 -5.47 -18.42 -5.83
C ASN A 106 -4.55 -18.18 -4.63
N GLY A 107 -5.11 -18.12 -3.42
CA GLY A 107 -4.35 -18.03 -2.17
C GLY A 107 -3.51 -19.28 -1.90
N ALA A 108 -4.04 -20.47 -2.15
CA ALA A 108 -3.31 -21.72 -2.01
C ALA A 108 -2.13 -21.81 -3.01
N ILE A 109 -2.33 -21.41 -4.27
CA ILE A 109 -1.26 -21.33 -5.27
C ILE A 109 -0.16 -20.36 -4.81
N ALA A 110 -0.54 -19.18 -4.32
CA ALA A 110 0.41 -18.20 -3.81
C ALA A 110 1.18 -18.71 -2.58
N MET A 111 0.52 -19.47 -1.70
CA MET A 111 1.16 -20.09 -0.54
C MET A 111 2.19 -21.14 -0.94
N ILE A 112 1.87 -22.03 -1.87
CA ILE A 112 2.81 -23.03 -2.39
C ILE A 112 4.02 -22.33 -3.02
N MET A 113 3.78 -21.31 -3.84
CA MET A 113 4.83 -20.51 -4.46
C MET A 113 5.70 -19.79 -3.41
N ASN A 114 5.11 -19.26 -2.35
CA ASN A 114 5.83 -18.66 -1.23
C ASN A 114 6.76 -19.65 -0.56
N ILE A 115 6.29 -20.88 -0.28
CA ILE A 115 7.11 -21.93 0.32
C ILE A 115 8.30 -22.27 -0.55
N VAL A 116 8.09 -22.48 -1.86
CA VAL A 116 9.17 -22.79 -2.81
C VAL A 116 10.19 -21.64 -2.89
N LEU A 117 9.71 -20.41 -3.02
CA LEU A 117 10.58 -19.23 -3.07
C LEU A 117 11.35 -19.03 -1.77
N ASN A 118 10.74 -19.28 -0.60
CA ASN A 118 11.42 -19.21 0.69
C ASN A 118 12.59 -20.19 0.75
N ILE A 119 12.41 -21.44 0.35
CA ILE A 119 13.48 -22.46 0.35
C ILE A 119 14.65 -22.03 -0.54
N ILE A 120 14.37 -21.40 -1.68
CA ILE A 120 15.39 -20.95 -2.63
C ILE A 120 16.08 -19.68 -2.13
N LEU A 121 15.31 -18.62 -1.82
CA LEU A 121 15.86 -17.30 -1.55
C LEU A 121 16.54 -17.18 -0.17
N VAL A 122 16.11 -17.98 0.83
CA VAL A 122 16.75 -17.97 2.14
C VAL A 122 18.23 -18.38 2.05
N LYS A 123 18.57 -19.30 1.16
CA LYS A 123 19.97 -19.74 0.96
C LYS A 123 20.89 -18.62 0.48
N TYR A 124 20.37 -17.67 -0.29
CA TYR A 124 21.15 -16.58 -0.90
C TYR A 124 21.02 -15.24 -0.16
N LEU A 125 19.82 -14.93 0.35
CA LEU A 125 19.47 -13.61 0.87
C LEU A 125 19.12 -13.65 2.37
N GLN A 126 19.17 -14.80 3.02
CA GLN A 126 18.82 -14.97 4.44
C GLN A 126 17.43 -14.34 4.76
N LEU A 127 17.37 -13.44 5.77
CA LEU A 127 16.13 -12.77 6.20
C LEU A 127 15.46 -11.96 5.08
N ALA A 128 16.25 -11.28 4.26
CA ALA A 128 15.71 -10.53 3.12
C ALA A 128 15.05 -11.43 2.07
N GLY A 129 15.53 -12.68 1.94
CA GLY A 129 14.95 -13.68 1.05
C GLY A 129 13.52 -14.10 1.43
N LEU A 130 13.25 -14.26 2.73
CA LEU A 130 11.90 -14.52 3.25
C LEU A 130 10.93 -13.37 2.92
N ALA A 131 11.38 -12.14 3.14
CA ALA A 131 10.59 -10.95 2.85
C ALA A 131 10.28 -10.82 1.35
N LEU A 132 11.31 -11.04 0.51
CA LEU A 132 11.17 -10.97 -0.95
C LEU A 132 10.26 -12.08 -1.49
N ALA A 133 10.40 -13.32 -1.02
CA ALA A 133 9.54 -14.44 -1.39
C ALA A 133 8.06 -14.13 -1.12
N THR A 134 7.79 -13.54 0.05
CA THR A 134 6.43 -13.16 0.45
C THR A 134 5.88 -12.06 -0.45
N SER A 135 6.68 -11.06 -0.80
CA SER A 135 6.29 -9.98 -1.70
C SER A 135 6.01 -10.48 -3.12
N ILE A 136 6.87 -11.34 -3.67
CA ILE A 136 6.67 -11.95 -5.01
C ILE A 136 5.38 -12.78 -5.02
N SER A 137 5.18 -13.61 -4.01
CA SER A 137 3.98 -14.45 -3.91
C SER A 137 2.69 -13.64 -3.80
N ALA A 138 2.72 -12.50 -3.08
CA ALA A 138 1.59 -11.58 -3.01
C ALA A 138 1.31 -10.93 -4.37
N ILE A 139 2.35 -10.51 -5.09
CA ILE A 139 2.23 -9.93 -6.43
C ILE A 139 1.62 -10.94 -7.40
N VAL A 140 2.08 -12.18 -7.38
CA VAL A 140 1.49 -13.24 -8.23
C VAL A 140 0.04 -13.52 -7.84
N CYS A 141 -0.25 -13.60 -6.55
CA CYS A 141 -1.63 -13.79 -6.06
C CYS A 141 -2.58 -12.72 -6.61
N ILE A 142 -2.17 -11.45 -6.57
CA ILE A 142 -3.01 -10.36 -7.05
C ILE A 142 -3.22 -10.42 -8.57
N PHE A 143 -2.21 -10.79 -9.35
CA PHE A 143 -2.37 -11.00 -10.78
C PHE A 143 -3.36 -12.13 -11.10
N LEU A 144 -3.30 -13.25 -10.37
CA LEU A 144 -4.25 -14.36 -10.50
C LEU A 144 -5.68 -13.92 -10.13
N LEU A 145 -5.83 -13.15 -9.04
CA LEU A 145 -7.12 -12.62 -8.61
C LEU A 145 -7.71 -11.63 -9.63
N PHE A 146 -6.90 -10.70 -10.17
CA PHE A 146 -7.36 -9.79 -11.22
C PHE A 146 -7.77 -10.53 -12.49
N GLY A 147 -6.98 -11.53 -12.91
CA GLY A 147 -7.33 -12.39 -14.05
C GLY A 147 -8.65 -13.13 -13.85
N SER A 148 -8.85 -13.69 -12.65
CA SER A 148 -10.10 -14.39 -12.27
C SER A 148 -11.28 -13.41 -12.20
N LEU A 149 -11.07 -12.21 -11.68
CA LEU A 149 -12.10 -11.17 -11.59
C LEU A 149 -12.53 -10.71 -12.98
N LYS A 150 -11.57 -10.47 -13.89
CA LYS A 150 -11.83 -10.11 -15.29
C LYS A 150 -12.64 -11.17 -16.02
N LYS A 151 -12.37 -12.45 -15.78
CA LYS A 151 -13.15 -13.56 -16.37
C LYS A 151 -14.59 -13.59 -15.85
N LYS A 152 -14.83 -13.16 -14.61
CA LYS A 152 -16.13 -13.26 -13.94
C LYS A 152 -17.05 -12.07 -14.18
N ILE A 153 -16.50 -10.83 -14.16
CA ILE A 153 -17.28 -9.59 -14.28
C ILE A 153 -17.08 -8.92 -15.66
N GLY A 154 -16.15 -9.41 -16.46
CA GLY A 154 -15.79 -8.79 -17.73
C GLY A 154 -14.90 -7.56 -17.55
N TYR A 155 -15.09 -6.57 -18.44
CA TYR A 155 -14.38 -5.30 -18.35
C TYR A 155 -14.96 -4.44 -17.22
N PHE A 156 -14.15 -4.10 -16.22
CA PHE A 156 -14.53 -3.32 -15.04
C PHE A 156 -13.74 -2.00 -14.90
N GLY A 157 -13.27 -1.41 -16.00
CA GLY A 157 -12.59 -0.10 -15.97
C GLY A 157 -11.13 -0.16 -15.56
N GLN A 158 -10.41 -1.20 -15.97
CA GLN A 158 -8.98 -1.41 -15.69
C GLN A 158 -8.10 -0.21 -16.09
N ASP A 159 -8.47 0.52 -17.16
CA ASP A 159 -7.71 1.70 -17.61
C ASP A 159 -7.70 2.82 -16.58
N LYS A 160 -8.80 2.98 -15.82
CA LYS A 160 -8.86 3.97 -14.72
C LYS A 160 -7.91 3.59 -13.60
N ILE A 161 -7.88 2.29 -13.23
CA ILE A 161 -6.98 1.77 -12.19
C ILE A 161 -5.53 1.98 -12.59
N ILE A 162 -5.17 1.66 -13.83
CA ILE A 162 -3.80 1.84 -14.36
C ILE A 162 -3.40 3.31 -14.34
N LYS A 163 -4.26 4.22 -14.80
CA LYS A 163 -3.99 5.67 -14.78
C LYS A 163 -3.76 6.18 -13.37
N THR A 164 -4.61 5.81 -12.41
CA THR A 164 -4.46 6.18 -10.99
C THR A 164 -3.17 5.60 -10.42
N THR A 165 -2.83 4.36 -10.73
CA THR A 165 -1.59 3.71 -10.29
C THR A 165 -0.36 4.45 -10.78
N ILE A 166 -0.29 4.78 -12.08
CA ILE A 166 0.85 5.51 -12.67
C ILE A 166 1.00 6.88 -12.02
N LYS A 167 -0.09 7.66 -11.91
CA LYS A 167 -0.09 8.97 -11.26
C LYS A 167 0.38 8.89 -9.81
N SER A 168 -0.11 7.89 -9.06
CA SER A 168 0.26 7.66 -7.66
C SER A 168 1.74 7.28 -7.52
N ILE A 169 2.27 6.43 -8.41
CA ILE A 169 3.70 6.07 -8.41
C ILE A 169 4.57 7.31 -8.66
N VAL A 170 4.25 8.11 -9.68
CA VAL A 170 5.00 9.33 -9.98
C VAL A 170 5.00 10.29 -8.79
N ALA A 171 3.83 10.55 -8.20
CA ALA A 171 3.71 11.40 -7.03
C ALA A 171 4.50 10.86 -5.83
N ALA A 172 4.44 9.54 -5.60
CA ALA A 172 5.11 8.92 -4.47
C ALA A 172 6.64 8.84 -4.65
N VAL A 173 7.14 8.70 -5.88
CA VAL A 173 8.58 8.78 -6.16
C VAL A 173 9.11 10.19 -5.86
N VAL A 174 8.43 11.23 -6.32
CA VAL A 174 8.79 12.62 -6.01
C VAL A 174 8.73 12.86 -4.50
N MET A 175 7.68 12.41 -3.83
CA MET A 175 7.57 12.43 -2.37
C MET A 175 8.78 11.73 -1.71
N GLY A 176 9.15 10.55 -2.17
CA GLY A 176 10.27 9.78 -1.64
C GLY A 176 11.60 10.55 -1.74
N ILE A 177 11.86 11.18 -2.87
CA ILE A 177 13.05 12.02 -3.08
C ILE A 177 13.04 13.20 -2.09
N VAL A 178 11.93 13.92 -1.99
CA VAL A 178 11.81 15.05 -1.03
C VAL A 178 12.01 14.58 0.41
N THR A 179 11.38 13.49 0.79
CA THR A 179 11.50 12.90 2.13
C THR A 179 12.94 12.53 2.47
N TYR A 180 13.67 11.94 1.52
CA TYR A 180 15.09 11.59 1.69
C TYR A 180 15.95 12.83 1.94
N PHE A 181 15.79 13.89 1.13
CA PHE A 181 16.56 15.13 1.30
C PHE A 181 16.23 15.82 2.62
N VAL A 182 14.94 15.93 2.96
CA VAL A 182 14.49 16.53 4.23
C VAL A 182 15.06 15.76 5.41
N TYR A 183 15.01 14.42 5.39
CA TYR A 183 15.59 13.61 6.46
C TYR A 183 17.08 13.88 6.64
N ASN A 184 17.86 13.89 5.56
CA ASN A 184 19.31 14.16 5.63
C ASN A 184 19.61 15.56 6.17
N ILE A 185 18.89 16.59 5.72
CA ILE A 185 19.10 17.97 6.19
C ILE A 185 18.75 18.07 7.67
N VAL A 186 17.59 17.59 8.08
CA VAL A 186 17.13 17.72 9.48
C VAL A 186 17.97 16.87 10.43
N SER A 187 18.37 15.66 10.02
CA SER A 187 19.25 14.80 10.81
C SER A 187 20.64 15.43 11.04
N ASN A 188 21.20 16.07 10.01
CA ASN A 188 22.48 16.79 10.13
C ASN A 188 22.37 18.04 11.02
N LEU A 189 21.25 18.77 10.99
CA LEU A 189 21.04 19.94 11.81
C LEU A 189 20.81 19.61 13.28
N LEU A 190 20.04 18.57 13.59
CA LEU A 190 19.69 18.20 14.95
C LEU A 190 20.82 17.37 15.64
N GLY A 191 21.65 16.67 14.87
CA GLY A 191 22.74 15.81 15.36
C GLY A 191 22.23 14.48 15.93
N LEU A 192 23.14 13.73 16.60
CA LEU A 192 22.87 12.38 17.10
C LEU A 192 22.07 12.41 18.42
N GLY A 193 21.11 11.48 18.54
CA GLY A 193 20.32 11.25 19.75
C GLY A 193 18.95 10.67 19.42
N PHE A 194 18.45 9.77 20.26
CA PHE A 194 17.17 9.08 20.05
C PHE A 194 15.99 10.02 19.78
N ALA A 195 15.80 11.03 20.67
CA ALA A 195 14.74 12.01 20.52
C ALA A 195 14.90 12.86 19.24
N LYS A 196 16.12 13.19 18.88
CA LYS A 196 16.45 13.97 17.68
C LYS A 196 16.19 13.18 16.40
N GLU A 197 16.53 11.89 16.38
CA GLU A 197 16.21 10.98 15.26
C GLU A 197 14.70 10.80 15.10
N ALA A 198 13.94 10.66 16.22
CA ALA A 198 12.49 10.58 16.18
C ALA A 198 11.84 11.85 15.61
N VAL A 199 12.32 13.03 16.02
CA VAL A 199 11.85 14.32 15.50
C VAL A 199 12.19 14.46 14.01
N SER A 200 13.43 14.12 13.60
CA SER A 200 13.84 14.17 12.20
C SER A 200 12.97 13.29 11.33
N LEU A 201 12.65 12.09 11.81
CA LEU A 201 11.78 11.14 11.09
C LEU A 201 10.35 11.67 11.02
N ALA A 202 9.79 12.20 12.11
CA ALA A 202 8.44 12.74 12.14
C ALA A 202 8.28 13.96 11.20
N ILE A 203 9.25 14.87 11.17
CA ILE A 203 9.25 16.03 10.26
C ILE A 203 9.33 15.53 8.81
N SER A 204 10.22 14.59 8.50
CA SER A 204 10.40 14.07 7.14
C SER A 204 9.15 13.36 6.62
N VAL A 205 8.50 12.56 7.47
CA VAL A 205 7.22 11.91 7.13
C VAL A 205 6.11 12.94 6.94
N GLY A 206 6.04 13.97 7.80
CA GLY A 206 5.05 15.04 7.69
C GLY A 206 5.20 15.85 6.39
N VAL A 207 6.43 16.27 6.06
CA VAL A 207 6.71 16.99 4.81
C VAL A 207 6.44 16.09 3.60
N GLY A 208 6.81 14.81 3.67
CA GLY A 208 6.51 13.83 2.63
C GLY A 208 5.01 13.69 2.39
N ALA A 209 4.21 13.54 3.45
CA ALA A 209 2.76 13.42 3.34
C ALA A 209 2.11 14.67 2.72
N ILE A 210 2.56 15.86 3.10
CA ILE A 210 2.08 17.13 2.53
C ILE A 210 2.46 17.20 1.04
N THR A 211 3.71 16.87 0.68
CA THR A 211 4.19 16.87 -0.69
C THR A 211 3.37 15.90 -1.56
N TYR A 212 3.13 14.69 -1.07
CA TYR A 212 2.29 13.72 -1.77
C TYR A 212 0.86 14.24 -1.97
N GLY A 213 0.25 14.79 -0.92
CA GLY A 213 -1.10 15.36 -0.99
C GLY A 213 -1.21 16.45 -2.05
N ILE A 214 -0.24 17.38 -2.10
CA ILE A 214 -0.19 18.44 -3.11
C ILE A 214 -0.07 17.83 -4.51
N LEU A 215 0.84 16.89 -4.71
CA LEU A 215 1.07 16.26 -6.02
C LEU A 215 -0.15 15.49 -6.53
N VAL A 216 -0.87 14.79 -5.66
CA VAL A 216 -2.08 14.05 -6.03
C VAL A 216 -3.19 15.02 -6.45
N VAL A 217 -3.30 16.19 -5.80
CA VAL A 217 -4.22 17.28 -6.21
C VAL A 217 -3.81 17.86 -7.56
N VAL A 218 -2.53 18.18 -7.76
CA VAL A 218 -2.00 18.74 -9.02
C VAL A 218 -2.18 17.79 -10.19
N LEU A 219 -1.96 16.49 -9.98
CA LEU A 219 -2.14 15.45 -11.00
C LEU A 219 -3.63 15.14 -11.29
N LYS A 220 -4.55 15.84 -10.61
CA LYS A 220 -6.00 15.67 -10.78
C LYS A 220 -6.38 14.19 -10.78
N VAL A 221 -6.10 13.53 -9.67
CA VAL A 221 -6.53 12.14 -9.48
C VAL A 221 -8.02 12.18 -9.12
N ASP A 222 -8.84 11.48 -9.91
CA ASP A 222 -10.33 11.59 -9.86
C ASP A 222 -10.90 11.27 -8.46
N GLU A 223 -10.21 10.44 -7.68
CA GLU A 223 -10.61 10.04 -6.33
C GLU A 223 -10.53 11.16 -5.29
N ILE A 224 -9.79 12.23 -5.53
CA ILE A 224 -9.71 13.39 -4.61
C ILE A 224 -11.03 14.13 -4.56
N ASN A 225 -11.77 14.19 -5.66
CA ASN A 225 -13.07 14.84 -5.67
C ASN A 225 -14.04 14.20 -4.66
N VAL A 226 -13.94 12.89 -4.47
CA VAL A 226 -14.74 12.15 -3.48
C VAL A 226 -14.32 12.50 -2.05
N ILE A 227 -13.01 12.64 -1.79
CA ILE A 227 -12.48 13.01 -0.46
C ILE A 227 -12.86 14.46 -0.13
N THR A 228 -12.71 15.36 -1.09
CA THR A 228 -13.07 16.78 -0.92
C THR A 228 -14.58 16.97 -0.73
N ASP A 229 -15.42 16.21 -1.41
CA ASP A 229 -16.86 16.25 -1.23
C ASP A 229 -17.32 15.72 0.14
N VAL A 230 -16.67 14.67 0.63
CA VAL A 230 -16.91 14.15 1.99
C VAL A 230 -16.43 15.14 3.05
N MET A 231 -15.30 15.79 2.85
CA MET A 231 -14.80 16.83 3.76
C MET A 231 -15.69 18.07 3.76
N LYS A 232 -16.13 18.54 2.59
CA LYS A 232 -17.10 19.66 2.48
C LYS A 232 -18.42 19.35 3.14
N LYS A 233 -18.96 18.13 2.96
CA LYS A 233 -20.19 17.69 3.64
C LYS A 233 -20.04 17.63 5.16
N LYS A 234 -18.87 17.30 5.67
CA LYS A 234 -18.61 17.26 7.11
C LYS A 234 -18.42 18.66 7.71
N LEU A 235 -17.74 19.55 7.01
CA LEU A 235 -17.58 20.95 7.40
C LEU A 235 -18.94 21.70 7.40
N ASN A 236 -19.79 21.48 6.40
CA ASN A 236 -21.12 22.07 6.36
C ASN A 236 -22.13 21.46 7.35
N LYS A 237 -21.77 20.36 8.04
CA LYS A 237 -22.60 19.81 9.14
C LYS A 237 -22.17 20.31 10.53
N VAL A 238 -21.01 20.97 10.64
CA VAL A 238 -20.44 21.47 11.89
C VAL A 238 -20.57 23.01 11.98
N ALA A 239 -20.86 23.67 10.85
CA ALA A 239 -21.28 25.06 10.77
C ALA A 239 -22.80 25.15 10.75
#